data_b076f392ac4362abce9f5f1c1024b7c3
#
_entry.id   b076f392ac4362abce9f5f1c1024b7c3
#
_cell.length_a   1.000
_cell.length_b   1.000
_cell.length_c   1.000
_cell.angle_alpha   90.00
_cell.angle_beta   90.00
_cell.angle_gamma   90.00
#
_symmetry.space_group_name_H-M   'P 1'
#
loop_
_entity.id
_entity.type
_entity.pdbx_description
1 polymer ?
#
loop_
_entity_poly.entity_id
_entity_poly.type
_entity_poly.pdbx_seq_one_letter_code
_entity_poly.pdbx_strand_id
1 'polypeptide(L)'
;RIRKLFYRCGCSPDKIGSRGYELADGTHAVWSEMKIYDVATHPDGAGSHERTELYACATEAAMDRLFADEHIPPRDLLHVTCTGYTSPSAAQRLVSKRGWGAETRVTHAYHMGCYASLPALRIAGALCTPTSRTDIVHNELCTLHMHPADHSPEQLVVQSLFADGHIRYSVVPHEVARQERGAGSSLGVLALREEILPDSTDAMAWAVSDHGMRMTLARDVPMRIARAARNFVTELFAEAGLRFEQDARRAIFAIHPGGPKVIDVMQSALELHDAQVAASRDVLFRFGNMSSATLPHIWMNLVADPQVTEGTPVVSLAFGPGLTVSAALMVKT
;
A
#
# COMPACT_ATOMS: atom_id res chain seq x y z
N ARG A 1 29.32 -15.66 -0.79
CA ARG A 1 29.43 -14.22 -1.17
C ARG A 1 28.07 -13.52 -1.15
N ILE A 2 27.04 -14.07 -1.80
CA ILE A 2 25.67 -13.51 -1.86
C ILE A 2 25.07 -13.36 -0.46
N ARG A 3 25.13 -14.38 0.41
CA ARG A 3 24.63 -14.31 1.79
C ARG A 3 25.21 -13.13 2.58
N LYS A 4 26.52 -12.86 2.46
CA LYS A 4 27.17 -11.71 3.12
C LYS A 4 26.66 -10.38 2.55
N LEU A 5 26.40 -10.31 1.24
CA LEU A 5 25.88 -9.13 0.59
C LEU A 5 24.42 -8.86 1.01
N PHE A 6 23.60 -9.91 1.08
CA PHE A 6 22.23 -9.82 1.56
C PHE A 6 22.16 -9.29 3.01
N TYR A 7 22.97 -9.84 3.94
CA TYR A 7 23.03 -9.33 5.31
C TYR A 7 23.53 -7.88 5.43
N ARG A 8 24.28 -7.39 4.45
CA ARG A 8 24.77 -6.01 4.43
C ARG A 8 23.79 -5.03 3.81
N CYS A 9 23.07 -5.43 2.78
CA CYS A 9 22.20 -4.57 1.97
C CYS A 9 20.71 -4.74 2.29
N GLY A 10 20.28 -5.96 2.60
CA GLY A 10 18.89 -6.26 2.89
C GLY A 10 18.42 -5.72 4.23
N CYS A 11 17.12 -5.72 4.42
CA CYS A 11 16.51 -5.32 5.68
C CYS A 11 16.78 -6.36 6.76
N SER A 12 17.19 -5.92 7.93
CA SER A 12 17.50 -6.82 9.06
C SER A 12 16.23 -7.32 9.78
N PRO A 13 16.27 -8.51 10.41
CA PRO A 13 15.12 -9.10 11.10
C PRO A 13 14.58 -8.28 12.28
N ASP A 14 15.36 -7.36 12.85
CA ASP A 14 14.91 -6.44 13.87
C ASP A 14 14.04 -5.30 13.31
N LYS A 15 14.04 -5.10 12.00
CA LYS A 15 13.21 -4.11 11.28
C LYS A 15 12.01 -4.76 10.59
N ILE A 16 12.16 -5.98 10.07
CA ILE A 16 11.10 -6.77 9.47
C ILE A 16 11.19 -8.18 10.05
N GLY A 17 10.31 -8.48 11.00
CA GLY A 17 10.27 -9.78 11.68
C GLY A 17 9.60 -10.86 10.84
N SER A 18 8.60 -10.49 10.05
CA SER A 18 7.90 -11.38 9.12
C SER A 18 7.41 -10.66 7.88
N ARG A 19 7.13 -11.43 6.84
CA ARG A 19 6.49 -10.96 5.60
C ARG A 19 5.50 -12.01 5.13
N GLY A 20 4.31 -11.55 4.73
CA GLY A 20 3.33 -12.41 4.08
C GLY A 20 3.67 -12.64 2.61
N TYR A 21 3.33 -13.83 2.12
CA TYR A 21 3.30 -14.11 0.69
C TYR A 21 2.16 -15.08 0.37
N GLU A 22 1.54 -14.86 -0.78
CA GLU A 22 0.40 -15.66 -1.27
C GLU A 22 0.86 -16.84 -2.14
N LEU A 23 2.09 -16.79 -2.64
CA LEU A 23 2.62 -17.82 -3.53
C LEU A 23 2.93 -19.11 -2.77
N ALA A 24 2.46 -20.24 -3.28
CA ALA A 24 2.80 -21.57 -2.74
C ALA A 24 4.32 -21.84 -2.75
N ASP A 25 5.05 -21.25 -3.70
CA ASP A 25 6.51 -21.33 -3.80
C ASP A 25 7.22 -21.03 -2.47
N GLY A 26 6.71 -20.09 -1.70
CA GLY A 26 7.29 -19.74 -0.40
C GLY A 26 7.17 -20.82 0.68
N THR A 27 6.35 -21.86 0.46
CA THR A 27 6.23 -23.01 1.36
C THR A 27 7.20 -24.14 1.03
N HIS A 28 7.87 -24.07 -0.13
CA HIS A 28 8.79 -25.11 -0.59
C HIS A 28 10.25 -24.79 -0.20
N ALA A 29 10.97 -25.80 0.20
CA ALA A 29 12.41 -25.70 0.50
C ALA A 29 13.30 -26.06 -0.71
N VAL A 30 12.73 -26.70 -1.72
CA VAL A 30 13.42 -27.22 -2.91
C VAL A 30 12.95 -26.46 -4.14
N TRP A 31 13.88 -25.89 -4.89
CA TRP A 31 13.60 -25.06 -6.07
C TRP A 31 12.73 -25.76 -7.13
N SER A 32 12.96 -27.07 -7.37
CA SER A 32 12.21 -27.84 -8.36
C SER A 32 10.73 -28.08 -8.01
N GLU A 33 10.31 -27.74 -6.80
CA GLU A 33 8.92 -27.81 -6.37
C GLU A 33 8.20 -26.46 -6.54
N MET A 34 8.94 -25.40 -6.86
CA MET A 34 8.43 -24.05 -7.06
C MET A 34 7.94 -23.85 -8.49
N LYS A 35 6.81 -23.15 -8.67
CA LYS A 35 6.27 -22.86 -9.99
C LYS A 35 6.88 -21.61 -10.62
N ILE A 36 7.10 -20.58 -9.82
CA ILE A 36 7.62 -19.29 -10.29
C ILE A 36 9.14 -19.24 -10.13
N TYR A 37 9.67 -19.81 -9.05
CA TYR A 37 11.08 -19.69 -8.67
C TYR A 37 11.86 -20.99 -8.75
N ASP A 38 11.51 -21.89 -9.71
CA ASP A 38 12.39 -23.00 -10.07
C ASP A 38 13.65 -22.51 -10.79
N VAL A 39 14.55 -21.93 -10.00
CA VAL A 39 15.83 -21.35 -10.50
C VAL A 39 16.83 -22.42 -10.93
N ALA A 40 16.54 -23.69 -10.69
CA ALA A 40 17.37 -24.80 -11.18
C ALA A 40 17.23 -24.99 -12.69
N THR A 41 16.01 -24.83 -13.21
CA THR A 41 15.69 -24.93 -14.63
C THR A 41 15.58 -23.55 -15.32
N HIS A 42 15.12 -22.56 -14.59
CA HIS A 42 14.90 -21.20 -15.06
C HIS A 42 15.58 -20.19 -14.11
N PRO A 43 16.83 -19.76 -14.38
CA PRO A 43 17.60 -18.91 -13.47
C PRO A 43 16.91 -17.60 -13.08
N ASP A 44 16.10 -17.00 -13.98
CA ASP A 44 15.34 -15.79 -13.74
C ASP A 44 13.92 -16.05 -13.19
N GLY A 45 13.59 -17.33 -12.97
CA GLY A 45 12.25 -17.79 -12.64
C GLY A 45 11.31 -17.84 -13.85
N ALA A 46 10.02 -18.08 -13.62
CA ALA A 46 8.99 -18.11 -14.66
C ALA A 46 8.84 -16.75 -15.35
N GLY A 47 8.36 -16.76 -16.59
CA GLY A 47 8.11 -15.58 -17.38
C GLY A 47 6.89 -14.78 -16.92
N SER A 48 6.68 -13.61 -17.52
CA SER A 48 5.58 -12.71 -17.17
C SER A 48 4.20 -13.30 -17.44
N HIS A 49 4.08 -14.25 -18.38
CA HIS A 49 2.82 -14.94 -18.67
C HIS A 49 2.38 -15.77 -17.46
N GLU A 50 3.20 -16.69 -17.00
CA GLU A 50 2.92 -17.60 -15.86
C GLU A 50 2.69 -16.82 -14.57
N ARG A 51 3.45 -15.74 -14.36
CA ARG A 51 3.26 -14.82 -13.22
C ARG A 51 1.88 -14.15 -13.29
N THR A 52 1.43 -13.75 -14.48
CA THR A 52 0.12 -13.13 -14.69
C THR A 52 -1.02 -14.13 -14.45
N GLU A 53 -0.89 -15.38 -14.88
CA GLU A 53 -1.88 -16.43 -14.60
C GLU A 53 -2.01 -16.69 -13.10
N LEU A 54 -0.89 -16.77 -12.40
CA LEU A 54 -0.89 -16.97 -10.95
C LEU A 54 -1.48 -15.76 -10.21
N TYR A 55 -1.14 -14.54 -10.67
CA TYR A 55 -1.76 -13.32 -10.16
C TYR A 55 -3.28 -13.36 -10.28
N ALA A 56 -3.81 -13.74 -11.45
CA ALA A 56 -5.25 -13.83 -11.68
C ALA A 56 -5.92 -14.79 -10.69
N CYS A 57 -5.39 -16.01 -10.57
CA CYS A 57 -5.93 -17.01 -9.64
C CYS A 57 -5.90 -16.56 -8.18
N ALA A 58 -4.75 -16.03 -7.73
CA ALA A 58 -4.57 -15.60 -6.34
C ALA A 58 -5.47 -14.41 -5.99
N THR A 59 -5.61 -13.44 -6.90
CA THR A 59 -6.46 -12.26 -6.66
C THR A 59 -7.95 -12.59 -6.72
N GLU A 60 -8.39 -13.52 -7.55
CA GLU A 60 -9.78 -14.02 -7.51
C GLU A 60 -10.09 -14.69 -6.18
N ALA A 61 -9.21 -15.55 -5.68
CA ALA A 61 -9.37 -16.18 -4.37
C ALA A 61 -9.35 -15.15 -3.23
N ALA A 62 -8.49 -14.13 -3.31
CA ALA A 62 -8.46 -13.04 -2.34
C ALA A 62 -9.76 -12.22 -2.36
N MET A 63 -10.30 -11.90 -3.53
CA MET A 63 -11.59 -11.22 -3.65
C MET A 63 -12.73 -12.04 -3.03
N ASP A 64 -12.77 -13.34 -3.28
CA ASP A 64 -13.79 -14.21 -2.67
C ASP A 64 -13.70 -14.19 -1.14
N ARG A 65 -12.49 -14.20 -0.56
CA ARG A 65 -12.29 -14.11 0.90
C ARG A 65 -12.71 -12.74 1.44
N LEU A 66 -12.31 -11.65 0.80
CA LEU A 66 -12.60 -10.28 1.24
C LEU A 66 -14.08 -9.91 1.18
N PHE A 67 -14.87 -10.61 0.34
CA PHE A 67 -16.30 -10.40 0.19
C PHE A 67 -17.13 -11.62 0.65
N ALA A 68 -16.57 -12.53 1.45
CA ALA A 68 -17.27 -13.77 1.85
C ALA A 68 -18.61 -13.49 2.51
N ASP A 69 -18.64 -12.55 3.45
CA ASP A 69 -19.84 -12.19 4.22
C ASP A 69 -20.58 -10.97 3.67
N GLU A 70 -20.17 -10.46 2.50
CA GLU A 70 -20.79 -9.28 1.91
C GLU A 70 -21.93 -9.68 0.95
N HIS A 71 -23.12 -9.20 1.25
CA HIS A 71 -24.33 -9.48 0.47
C HIS A 71 -24.92 -8.22 -0.19
N ILE A 72 -24.47 -7.04 0.24
CA ILE A 72 -24.95 -5.75 -0.29
C ILE A 72 -23.93 -5.23 -1.30
N PRO A 73 -24.30 -5.12 -2.60
CA PRO A 73 -23.39 -4.62 -3.61
C PRO A 73 -22.96 -3.18 -3.31
N PRO A 74 -21.65 -2.85 -3.33
CA PRO A 74 -21.23 -1.46 -3.34
C PRO A 74 -21.65 -0.83 -4.67
N ARG A 75 -22.01 0.45 -4.66
CA ARG A 75 -22.28 1.16 -5.91
C ARG A 75 -21.05 1.28 -6.80
N ASP A 76 -19.90 1.52 -6.18
CA ASP A 76 -18.60 1.62 -6.84
C ASP A 76 -17.61 0.68 -6.15
N LEU A 77 -16.92 -0.12 -6.96
CA LEU A 77 -15.82 -0.98 -6.53
C LEU A 77 -14.54 -0.51 -7.22
N LEU A 78 -13.62 0.05 -6.44
CA LEU A 78 -12.33 0.51 -6.91
C LEU A 78 -11.28 -0.58 -6.64
N HIS A 79 -10.73 -1.15 -7.70
CA HIS A 79 -9.67 -2.14 -7.63
C HIS A 79 -8.30 -1.49 -7.83
N VAL A 80 -7.42 -1.63 -6.84
CA VAL A 80 -6.10 -1.02 -6.78
C VAL A 80 -5.03 -2.10 -6.80
N THR A 81 -4.08 -2.02 -7.71
CA THR A 81 -2.91 -2.88 -7.77
C THR A 81 -1.80 -2.27 -8.62
N CYS A 82 -0.56 -2.62 -8.32
CA CYS A 82 0.59 -2.36 -9.19
C CYS A 82 1.37 -3.64 -9.53
N THR A 83 0.84 -4.81 -9.16
CA THR A 83 1.54 -6.09 -9.25
C THR A 83 0.91 -7.10 -10.21
N GLY A 84 -0.09 -6.67 -11.00
CA GLY A 84 -0.66 -7.53 -12.04
C GLY A 84 -1.76 -6.85 -12.84
N TYR A 85 -1.90 -7.26 -14.10
CA TYR A 85 -2.87 -6.71 -15.05
C TYR A 85 -3.59 -7.84 -15.77
N THR A 86 -4.86 -7.99 -15.48
CA THR A 86 -5.74 -8.95 -16.17
C THR A 86 -7.05 -8.28 -16.57
N SER A 87 -7.58 -8.64 -17.70
CA SER A 87 -8.90 -8.23 -18.14
C SER A 87 -9.65 -9.47 -18.67
N PRO A 88 -10.82 -9.81 -18.10
CA PRO A 88 -11.47 -9.16 -16.96
C PRO A 88 -10.65 -9.24 -15.67
N SER A 89 -10.71 -8.20 -14.85
CA SER A 89 -10.03 -8.15 -13.56
C SER A 89 -10.72 -9.02 -12.50
N ALA A 90 -10.03 -9.32 -11.39
CA ALA A 90 -10.63 -10.04 -10.26
C ALA A 90 -11.87 -9.33 -9.71
N ALA A 91 -11.91 -7.99 -9.71
CA ALA A 91 -13.08 -7.22 -9.31
C ALA A 91 -14.27 -7.41 -10.27
N GLN A 92 -14.04 -7.38 -11.59
CA GLN A 92 -15.09 -7.62 -12.58
C GLN A 92 -15.63 -9.05 -12.49
N ARG A 93 -14.75 -10.04 -12.29
CA ARG A 93 -15.14 -11.45 -12.09
C ARG A 93 -15.97 -11.62 -10.82
N LEU A 94 -15.59 -10.98 -9.70
CA LEU A 94 -16.38 -10.97 -8.47
C LEU A 94 -17.78 -10.40 -8.73
N VAL A 95 -17.89 -9.22 -9.34
CA VAL A 95 -19.17 -8.56 -9.65
C VAL A 95 -20.06 -9.45 -10.51
N SER A 96 -19.49 -10.09 -11.54
CA SER A 96 -20.20 -11.03 -12.40
C SER A 96 -20.67 -12.26 -11.61
N LYS A 97 -19.79 -12.88 -10.83
CA LYS A 97 -20.07 -14.07 -10.02
C LYS A 97 -21.16 -13.85 -8.97
N ARG A 98 -21.20 -12.64 -8.38
CA ARG A 98 -22.18 -12.24 -7.37
C ARG A 98 -23.51 -11.75 -7.96
N GLY A 99 -23.62 -11.59 -9.27
CA GLY A 99 -24.80 -11.05 -9.91
C GLY A 99 -25.00 -9.55 -9.71
N TRP A 100 -23.94 -8.82 -9.33
CA TRP A 100 -23.99 -7.39 -9.01
C TRP A 100 -23.85 -6.46 -10.23
N GLY A 101 -23.83 -7.01 -11.43
CA GLY A 101 -23.49 -6.27 -12.66
C GLY A 101 -24.36 -5.06 -12.99
N ALA A 102 -25.61 -5.02 -12.52
CA ALA A 102 -26.50 -3.89 -12.71
C ALA A 102 -26.34 -2.79 -11.64
N GLU A 103 -25.71 -3.11 -10.51
CA GLU A 103 -25.64 -2.25 -9.32
C GLU A 103 -24.23 -1.72 -9.05
N THR A 104 -23.19 -2.49 -9.38
CA THR A 104 -21.80 -2.15 -9.06
C THR A 104 -21.02 -1.74 -10.31
N ARG A 105 -20.43 -0.55 -10.30
CA ARG A 105 -19.50 -0.08 -11.31
C ARG A 105 -18.06 -0.37 -10.83
N VAL A 106 -17.25 -1.00 -11.71
CA VAL A 106 -15.85 -1.29 -11.39
C VAL A 106 -14.94 -0.24 -12.02
N THR A 107 -14.04 0.30 -11.21
CA THR A 107 -12.98 1.22 -11.65
C THR A 107 -11.62 0.66 -11.25
N HIS A 108 -10.61 0.83 -12.11
CA HIS A 108 -9.25 0.37 -11.87
C HIS A 108 -8.33 1.55 -11.61
N ALA A 109 -7.63 1.54 -10.46
CA ALA A 109 -6.53 2.45 -10.15
C ALA A 109 -5.23 1.63 -10.14
N TYR A 110 -4.69 1.38 -11.32
CA TYR A 110 -3.57 0.49 -11.54
C TYR A 110 -2.25 1.25 -11.73
N HIS A 111 -1.15 0.61 -11.36
CA HIS A 111 0.23 1.04 -11.62
C HIS A 111 0.64 2.38 -10.99
N MET A 112 -0.05 2.79 -9.94
CA MET A 112 0.31 4.02 -9.22
C MET A 112 1.44 3.78 -8.20
N GLY A 113 1.70 2.52 -7.82
CA GLY A 113 2.71 2.16 -6.83
C GLY A 113 2.22 2.31 -5.40
N CYS A 114 3.18 2.44 -4.48
CA CYS A 114 2.92 2.37 -3.04
C CYS A 114 2.00 3.48 -2.48
N TYR A 115 1.82 4.60 -3.18
CA TYR A 115 0.97 5.70 -2.71
C TYR A 115 -0.49 5.59 -3.16
N ALA A 116 -0.85 4.56 -3.94
CA ALA A 116 -2.14 4.45 -4.62
C ALA A 116 -3.38 4.48 -3.69
N SER A 117 -3.22 4.16 -2.40
CA SER A 117 -4.31 4.27 -1.42
C SER A 117 -4.85 5.70 -1.26
N LEU A 118 -4.01 6.71 -1.41
CA LEU A 118 -4.41 8.12 -1.28
C LEU A 118 -5.16 8.64 -2.52
N PRO A 119 -4.67 8.46 -3.75
CA PRO A 119 -5.49 8.67 -4.95
C PRO A 119 -6.79 7.86 -4.95
N ALA A 120 -6.78 6.62 -4.44
CA ALA A 120 -7.98 5.82 -4.30
C ALA A 120 -9.02 6.48 -3.38
N LEU A 121 -8.60 7.07 -2.26
CA LEU A 121 -9.49 7.89 -1.40
C LEU A 121 -10.04 9.10 -2.13
N ARG A 122 -9.21 9.80 -2.92
CA ARG A 122 -9.65 10.96 -3.73
C ARG A 122 -10.72 10.55 -4.75
N ILE A 123 -10.51 9.43 -5.45
CA ILE A 123 -11.48 8.89 -6.41
C ILE A 123 -12.76 8.48 -5.69
N ALA A 124 -12.66 7.72 -4.60
CA ALA A 124 -13.80 7.27 -3.83
C ALA A 124 -14.60 8.45 -3.25
N GLY A 125 -13.94 9.48 -2.72
CA GLY A 125 -14.59 10.69 -2.25
C GLY A 125 -15.36 11.42 -3.35
N ALA A 126 -14.83 11.47 -4.58
CA ALA A 126 -15.52 12.06 -5.74
C ALA A 126 -16.72 11.21 -6.23
N LEU A 127 -16.71 9.90 -5.98
CA LEU A 127 -17.80 8.99 -6.33
C LEU A 127 -18.89 8.92 -5.24
N CYS A 128 -18.59 9.37 -4.02
CA CYS A 128 -19.53 9.35 -2.91
C CYS A 128 -20.77 10.19 -3.20
N THR A 129 -21.95 9.63 -2.92
CA THR A 129 -23.23 10.33 -2.88
C THR A 129 -23.89 10.10 -1.53
N PRO A 130 -24.89 10.86 -1.12
CA PRO A 130 -25.53 10.73 0.20
C PRO A 130 -25.99 9.32 0.56
N THR A 131 -26.15 8.44 -0.44
CA THR A 131 -26.70 7.09 -0.26
C THR A 131 -25.79 5.99 -0.83
N SER A 132 -24.55 6.31 -1.21
CA SER A 132 -23.68 5.33 -1.86
C SER A 132 -22.41 5.05 -1.07
N ARG A 133 -22.02 3.77 -1.08
CA ARG A 133 -20.77 3.24 -0.57
C ARG A 133 -19.85 2.95 -1.75
N THR A 134 -18.59 3.38 -1.64
CA THR A 134 -17.52 2.97 -2.53
C THR A 134 -16.60 2.02 -1.77
N ASP A 135 -16.47 0.79 -2.23
CA ASP A 135 -15.48 -0.14 -1.69
C ASP A 135 -14.17 -0.03 -2.46
N ILE A 136 -13.07 -0.03 -1.73
CA ILE A 136 -11.72 -0.03 -2.28
C ILE A 136 -11.07 -1.36 -1.90
N VAL A 137 -10.50 -2.02 -2.89
CA VAL A 137 -9.76 -3.27 -2.68
C VAL A 137 -8.36 -3.13 -3.24
N HIS A 138 -7.37 -3.42 -2.42
CA HIS A 138 -5.99 -3.56 -2.84
C HIS A 138 -5.63 -5.04 -2.93
N ASN A 139 -5.02 -5.44 -4.05
CA ASN A 139 -4.47 -6.76 -4.24
C ASN A 139 -3.02 -6.63 -4.72
N GLU A 140 -2.07 -6.82 -3.80
CA GLU A 140 -0.65 -6.69 -4.11
C GLU A 140 0.07 -8.02 -3.89
N LEU A 141 0.66 -8.55 -4.96
CA LEU A 141 1.50 -9.73 -4.97
C LEU A 141 2.94 -9.34 -5.33
N CYS A 142 3.59 -8.59 -4.46
CA CYS A 142 4.94 -8.08 -4.71
C CYS A 142 5.97 -9.22 -4.81
N THR A 143 5.77 -10.30 -4.07
CA THR A 143 6.68 -11.45 -4.09
C THR A 143 6.65 -12.20 -5.43
N LEU A 144 5.65 -11.93 -6.28
CA LEU A 144 5.57 -12.44 -7.64
C LEU A 144 6.63 -11.84 -8.58
N HIS A 145 7.27 -10.73 -8.17
CA HIS A 145 8.19 -9.96 -9.01
C HIS A 145 9.63 -9.94 -8.49
N MET A 146 10.03 -10.94 -7.72
CA MET A 146 11.43 -11.11 -7.36
C MET A 146 12.26 -11.54 -8.57
N HIS A 147 13.51 -11.06 -8.59
CA HIS A 147 14.49 -11.39 -9.63
C HIS A 147 15.64 -12.19 -8.98
N PRO A 148 15.51 -13.52 -8.86
CA PRO A 148 16.44 -14.35 -8.07
C PRO A 148 17.87 -14.34 -8.59
N ALA A 149 18.07 -14.11 -9.89
CA ALA A 149 19.39 -14.00 -10.51
C ALA A 149 20.06 -12.63 -10.30
N ASP A 150 19.31 -11.59 -9.96
CA ASP A 150 19.87 -10.25 -9.73
C ASP A 150 20.27 -10.04 -8.27
N HIS A 151 21.59 -10.03 -8.03
CA HIS A 151 22.18 -9.83 -6.71
C HIS A 151 22.75 -8.43 -6.54
N SER A 152 22.31 -7.44 -7.33
CA SER A 152 22.68 -6.04 -7.11
C SER A 152 22.20 -5.58 -5.71
N PRO A 153 22.89 -4.65 -5.06
CA PRO A 153 22.49 -4.13 -3.76
C PRO A 153 21.05 -3.58 -3.76
N GLU A 154 20.63 -2.98 -4.85
CA GLU A 154 19.27 -2.46 -5.05
C GLU A 154 18.22 -3.59 -5.01
N GLN A 155 18.41 -4.64 -5.81
CA GLN A 155 17.47 -5.76 -5.85
C GLN A 155 17.47 -6.57 -4.54
N LEU A 156 18.59 -6.69 -3.85
CA LEU A 156 18.62 -7.32 -2.53
C LEU A 156 17.83 -6.51 -1.49
N VAL A 157 17.86 -5.18 -1.56
CA VAL A 157 16.99 -4.33 -0.72
C VAL A 157 15.52 -4.58 -1.07
N VAL A 158 15.16 -4.48 -2.35
CA VAL A 158 13.77 -4.70 -2.84
C VAL A 158 13.25 -6.07 -2.38
N GLN A 159 13.99 -7.13 -2.64
CA GLN A 159 13.60 -8.50 -2.28
C GLN A 159 13.51 -8.73 -0.77
N SER A 160 14.19 -7.94 0.06
CA SER A 160 14.10 -8.04 1.51
C SER A 160 12.96 -7.24 2.14
N LEU A 161 12.41 -6.28 1.42
CA LEU A 161 11.39 -5.35 1.91
C LEU A 161 9.97 -5.78 1.57
N PHE A 162 9.74 -6.19 0.31
CA PHE A 162 8.39 -6.37 -0.21
C PHE A 162 7.74 -7.67 0.26
N ALA A 163 6.43 -7.60 0.41
CA ALA A 163 5.51 -8.65 0.84
C ALA A 163 4.21 -8.58 0.04
N ASP A 164 3.38 -9.61 0.12
CA ASP A 164 2.04 -9.60 -0.45
C ASP A 164 1.03 -9.08 0.57
N GLY A 165 -0.06 -8.47 0.07
CA GLY A 165 -1.12 -7.98 0.92
C GLY A 165 -2.42 -7.74 0.17
N HIS A 166 -3.52 -8.09 0.86
CA HIS A 166 -4.87 -7.87 0.37
C HIS A 166 -5.68 -7.15 1.45
N ILE A 167 -6.41 -6.10 1.07
CA ILE A 167 -7.23 -5.37 2.01
C ILE A 167 -8.43 -4.76 1.30
N ARG A 168 -9.58 -4.78 1.98
CA ARG A 168 -10.80 -4.09 1.60
C ARG A 168 -11.18 -3.08 2.68
N TYR A 169 -11.60 -1.92 2.27
CA TYR A 169 -12.24 -0.92 3.13
C TYR A 169 -13.27 -0.12 2.33
N SER A 170 -14.18 0.54 3.05
CA SER A 170 -15.25 1.31 2.46
C SER A 170 -15.07 2.80 2.73
N VAL A 171 -15.45 3.61 1.75
CA VAL A 171 -15.61 5.05 1.87
C VAL A 171 -17.08 5.38 1.77
N VAL A 172 -17.59 6.09 2.77
CA VAL A 172 -18.98 6.53 2.85
C VAL A 172 -19.06 8.03 3.15
N PRO A 173 -20.16 8.71 2.81
CA PRO A 173 -20.38 10.08 3.22
C PRO A 173 -20.35 10.21 4.76
N HIS A 174 -19.91 11.37 5.23
CA HIS A 174 -19.78 11.63 6.67
C HIS A 174 -21.11 11.47 7.43
N GLU A 175 -22.22 11.87 6.81
CA GLU A 175 -23.56 11.72 7.39
C GLU A 175 -23.95 10.27 7.59
N VAL A 176 -23.61 9.38 6.65
CA VAL A 176 -23.85 7.94 6.72
C VAL A 176 -22.99 7.33 7.85
N ALA A 177 -21.70 7.67 7.87
CA ALA A 177 -20.79 7.21 8.92
C ALA A 177 -21.28 7.61 10.32
N ARG A 178 -21.88 8.81 10.47
CA ARG A 178 -22.44 9.28 11.74
C ARG A 178 -23.71 8.53 12.15
N GLN A 179 -24.53 8.12 11.20
CA GLN A 179 -25.76 7.36 11.49
C GLN A 179 -25.46 5.92 11.89
N GLU A 180 -24.42 5.33 11.29
CA GLU A 180 -23.96 3.98 11.54
C GLU A 180 -23.03 3.86 12.77
N ARG A 181 -22.84 4.93 13.55
CA ARG A 181 -21.94 5.01 14.72
C ARG A 181 -22.16 3.98 15.83
N GLY A 182 -23.12 3.10 15.71
CA GLY A 182 -23.23 1.89 16.55
C GLY A 182 -22.26 0.77 16.18
N ALA A 183 -21.54 0.87 15.06
CA ALA A 183 -20.78 -0.21 14.44
C ALA A 183 -19.24 -0.08 14.52
N GLY A 184 -18.67 0.99 15.09
CA GLY A 184 -17.22 1.10 15.27
C GLY A 184 -16.62 2.47 14.93
N SER A 185 -15.31 2.59 15.13
CA SER A 185 -14.52 3.79 14.82
C SER A 185 -14.22 3.88 13.32
N SER A 186 -14.00 5.10 12.83
CA SER A 186 -13.61 5.38 11.43
C SER A 186 -12.55 6.49 11.34
N LEU A 187 -12.06 6.77 10.13
CA LEU A 187 -11.18 7.91 9.85
C LEU A 187 -11.90 8.89 8.92
N GLY A 188 -12.27 10.05 9.43
CA GLY A 188 -12.85 11.13 8.63
C GLY A 188 -11.75 11.88 7.87
N VAL A 189 -11.83 11.97 6.55
CA VAL A 189 -10.85 12.69 5.72
C VAL A 189 -11.15 14.19 5.77
N LEU A 190 -10.15 14.99 6.15
CA LEU A 190 -10.22 16.46 6.24
C LEU A 190 -9.59 17.15 5.04
N ALA A 191 -8.45 16.66 4.58
CA ALA A 191 -7.72 17.21 3.42
C ALA A 191 -6.95 16.09 2.71
N LEU A 192 -6.72 16.28 1.40
CA LEU A 192 -5.92 15.40 0.54
C LEU A 192 -5.00 16.26 -0.31
N ARG A 193 -3.70 15.96 -0.29
CA ARG A 193 -2.69 16.68 -1.06
C ARG A 193 -1.79 15.72 -1.81
N GLU A 194 -1.41 16.10 -3.03
CA GLU A 194 -0.48 15.33 -3.86
C GLU A 194 0.43 16.27 -4.64
N GLU A 195 1.71 15.92 -4.73
CA GLU A 195 2.73 16.66 -5.47
C GLU A 195 3.71 15.70 -6.16
N ILE A 196 4.04 15.98 -7.41
CA ILE A 196 5.14 15.33 -8.11
C ILE A 196 6.36 16.23 -7.96
N LEU A 197 7.42 15.69 -7.33
CA LEU A 197 8.64 16.44 -7.10
C LEU A 197 9.37 16.70 -8.42
N PRO A 198 9.87 17.92 -8.65
CA PRO A 198 10.61 18.23 -9.87
C PRO A 198 11.91 17.41 -9.96
N ASP A 199 12.39 17.18 -11.17
CA ASP A 199 13.65 16.51 -11.50
C ASP A 199 13.85 15.16 -10.79
N SER A 200 12.79 14.37 -10.69
CA SER A 200 12.77 13.13 -9.92
C SER A 200 12.23 11.89 -10.66
N THR A 201 11.95 12.00 -11.95
CA THR A 201 11.34 10.92 -12.76
C THR A 201 12.16 9.63 -12.76
N ASP A 202 13.50 9.73 -12.72
CA ASP A 202 14.39 8.57 -12.71
C ASP A 202 14.70 8.03 -11.30
N ALA A 203 14.13 8.67 -10.25
CA ALA A 203 14.45 8.31 -8.87
C ALA A 203 13.78 7.00 -8.43
N MET A 204 12.61 6.71 -8.96
CA MET A 204 11.86 5.47 -8.71
C MET A 204 11.05 5.10 -9.95
N ALA A 205 11.22 3.87 -10.43
CA ALA A 205 10.40 3.34 -11.52
C ALA A 205 9.96 1.91 -11.22
N TRP A 206 8.81 1.54 -11.76
CA TRP A 206 8.23 0.20 -11.70
C TRP A 206 7.75 -0.16 -13.10
N ALA A 207 8.48 -1.05 -13.77
CA ALA A 207 8.29 -1.34 -15.17
C ALA A 207 8.09 -2.83 -15.44
N VAL A 208 7.27 -3.17 -16.42
CA VAL A 208 7.08 -4.54 -16.89
C VAL A 208 8.36 -5.04 -17.57
N SER A 209 8.75 -6.28 -17.29
CA SER A 209 9.88 -6.97 -17.92
C SER A 209 9.48 -8.39 -18.36
N ASP A 210 10.39 -9.13 -18.97
CA ASP A 210 10.14 -10.49 -19.43
C ASP A 210 9.86 -11.47 -18.27
N HIS A 211 10.38 -11.20 -17.07
CA HIS A 211 10.24 -12.03 -15.88
C HIS A 211 9.55 -11.27 -14.74
N GLY A 212 8.36 -10.74 -15.02
CA GLY A 212 7.58 -9.94 -14.06
C GLY A 212 7.89 -8.45 -14.16
N MET A 213 7.74 -7.73 -13.06
CA MET A 213 7.98 -6.29 -13.00
C MET A 213 9.27 -6.00 -12.25
N ARG A 214 9.99 -4.96 -12.67
CA ARG A 214 11.27 -4.58 -12.10
C ARG A 214 11.20 -3.18 -11.50
N MET A 215 11.63 -3.07 -10.25
CA MET A 215 11.79 -1.80 -9.56
C MET A 215 13.20 -1.25 -9.75
N THR A 216 13.28 0.05 -10.04
CA THR A 216 14.50 0.84 -9.85
C THR A 216 14.28 1.84 -8.74
N LEU A 217 15.27 2.00 -7.88
CA LEU A 217 15.16 2.84 -6.69
C LEU A 217 16.50 3.54 -6.41
N ALA A 218 16.55 4.84 -6.65
CA ALA A 218 17.73 5.63 -6.33
C ALA A 218 17.96 5.69 -4.81
N ARG A 219 19.24 5.64 -4.41
CA ARG A 219 19.63 5.62 -2.98
C ARG A 219 19.25 6.89 -2.23
N ASP A 220 19.06 7.99 -2.93
CA ASP A 220 18.74 9.30 -2.37
C ASP A 220 17.24 9.59 -2.27
N VAL A 221 16.36 8.68 -2.73
CA VAL A 221 14.90 8.81 -2.62
C VAL A 221 14.45 9.23 -1.20
N PRO A 222 14.88 8.58 -0.11
CA PRO A 222 14.47 9.01 1.22
C PRO A 222 14.83 10.46 1.53
N MET A 223 16.00 10.92 1.06
CA MET A 223 16.45 12.30 1.30
C MET A 223 15.70 13.32 0.43
N ARG A 224 15.34 12.95 -0.79
CA ARG A 224 14.49 13.81 -1.67
C ARG A 224 13.13 14.03 -1.02
N ILE A 225 12.51 12.97 -0.54
CA ILE A 225 11.22 13.02 0.17
C ILE A 225 11.34 13.88 1.44
N ALA A 226 12.37 13.66 2.26
CA ALA A 226 12.57 14.40 3.51
C ALA A 226 12.71 15.92 3.29
N ARG A 227 13.36 16.34 2.21
CA ARG A 227 13.52 17.77 1.88
C ARG A 227 12.19 18.46 1.57
N ALA A 228 11.25 17.77 0.93
CA ALA A 228 9.93 18.31 0.61
C ALA A 228 8.95 18.21 1.79
N ALA A 229 9.19 17.28 2.72
CA ALA A 229 8.23 16.83 3.71
C ALA A 229 7.61 17.95 4.55
N ARG A 230 8.45 18.84 5.14
CA ARG A 230 7.96 19.85 6.09
C ARG A 230 7.03 20.86 5.41
N ASN A 231 7.42 21.38 4.25
CA ASN A 231 6.58 22.32 3.50
C ASN A 231 5.28 21.65 3.05
N PHE A 232 5.40 20.47 2.47
CA PHE A 232 4.26 19.69 1.97
C PHE A 232 3.22 19.39 3.09
N VAL A 233 3.68 18.96 4.28
CA VAL A 233 2.79 18.67 5.41
C VAL A 233 2.22 19.96 6.01
N THR A 234 2.99 21.04 6.07
CA THR A 234 2.48 22.35 6.53
C THR A 234 1.31 22.82 5.65
N GLU A 235 1.44 22.70 4.34
CA GLU A 235 0.37 23.05 3.41
C GLU A 235 -0.85 22.11 3.54
N LEU A 236 -0.65 20.80 3.77
CA LEU A 236 -1.73 19.85 4.05
C LEU A 236 -2.54 20.26 5.29
N PHE A 237 -1.88 20.70 6.38
CA PHE A 237 -2.56 21.20 7.56
C PHE A 237 -3.34 22.48 7.27
N ALA A 238 -2.74 23.39 6.50
CA ALA A 238 -3.41 24.66 6.12
C ALA A 238 -4.68 24.41 5.29
N GLU A 239 -4.68 23.43 4.37
CA GLU A 239 -5.87 23.04 3.60
C GLU A 239 -7.02 22.55 4.48
N ALA A 240 -6.72 21.98 5.65
CA ALA A 240 -7.70 21.56 6.65
C ALA A 240 -8.06 22.69 7.65
N GLY A 241 -7.53 23.90 7.50
CA GLY A 241 -7.72 25.00 8.44
C GLY A 241 -6.96 24.84 9.75
N LEU A 242 -5.96 23.96 9.78
CA LEU A 242 -5.12 23.66 10.94
C LEU A 242 -3.70 24.22 10.77
N ARG A 243 -2.91 24.21 11.85
CA ARG A 243 -1.51 24.68 11.84
C ARG A 243 -0.58 23.56 12.24
N PHE A 244 0.37 23.19 11.37
CA PHE A 244 1.33 22.13 11.62
C PHE A 244 2.04 22.28 12.97
N GLU A 245 2.60 23.45 13.27
CA GLU A 245 3.40 23.70 14.49
C GLU A 245 2.63 23.48 15.80
N GLN A 246 1.30 23.56 15.74
CA GLN A 246 0.44 23.41 16.92
C GLN A 246 -0.24 22.05 16.95
N ASP A 247 -0.82 21.64 15.83
CA ASP A 247 -1.72 20.49 15.78
C ASP A 247 -0.98 19.16 15.53
N ALA A 248 0.20 19.20 14.90
CA ALA A 248 1.00 18.00 14.64
C ALA A 248 1.48 17.29 15.93
N ARG A 249 1.61 18.00 17.04
CA ARG A 249 2.09 17.42 18.31
C ARG A 249 1.20 16.31 18.85
N ARG A 250 -0.10 16.37 18.57
CA ARG A 250 -1.09 15.36 18.98
C ARG A 250 -1.45 14.38 17.86
N ALA A 251 -0.91 14.59 16.67
CA ALA A 251 -1.22 13.75 15.52
C ALA A 251 -0.40 12.46 15.52
N ILE A 252 -1.01 11.38 15.01
CA ILE A 252 -0.31 10.16 14.65
C ILE A 252 0.06 10.25 13.17
N PHE A 253 1.25 9.79 12.81
CA PHE A 253 1.74 9.80 11.45
C PHE A 253 1.76 8.38 10.88
N ALA A 254 0.77 8.06 10.06
CA ALA A 254 0.69 6.85 9.26
C ALA A 254 1.55 7.03 8.00
N ILE A 255 2.84 6.78 8.14
CA ILE A 255 3.81 6.90 7.04
C ILE A 255 3.93 5.56 6.34
N HIS A 256 3.66 5.52 5.02
CA HIS A 256 3.93 4.32 4.22
C HIS A 256 5.40 3.91 4.37
N PRO A 257 5.67 2.71 4.92
CA PRO A 257 7.02 2.27 5.19
C PRO A 257 7.66 1.66 3.93
N GLY A 258 8.06 2.51 2.99
CA GLY A 258 8.82 2.10 1.80
C GLY A 258 10.14 1.38 2.15
N GLY A 259 10.50 1.39 3.42
CA GLY A 259 11.60 0.76 4.12
C GLY A 259 11.82 1.47 5.46
N PRO A 260 12.59 0.89 6.40
CA PRO A 260 12.82 1.50 7.71
C PRO A 260 13.38 2.93 7.61
N LYS A 261 14.30 3.15 6.66
CA LYS A 261 14.94 4.45 6.45
C LYS A 261 13.94 5.54 6.04
N VAL A 262 12.84 5.20 5.33
CA VAL A 262 11.81 6.18 4.97
C VAL A 262 11.15 6.72 6.23
N ILE A 263 10.78 5.85 7.17
CA ILE A 263 10.19 6.28 8.45
C ILE A 263 11.19 7.14 9.22
N ASP A 264 12.46 6.72 9.30
CA ASP A 264 13.51 7.42 10.08
C ASP A 264 13.75 8.85 9.55
N VAL A 265 13.86 9.02 8.23
CA VAL A 265 14.11 10.35 7.65
C VAL A 265 12.88 11.25 7.75
N MET A 266 11.67 10.71 7.63
CA MET A 266 10.43 11.46 7.80
C MET A 266 10.24 11.88 9.25
N GLN A 267 10.50 10.98 10.21
CA GLN A 267 10.48 11.26 11.63
C GLN A 267 11.43 12.41 11.98
N SER A 268 12.64 12.36 11.46
CA SER A 268 13.64 13.41 11.66
C SER A 268 13.24 14.74 11.00
N ALA A 269 12.79 14.71 9.73
CA ALA A 269 12.46 15.92 8.98
C ALA A 269 11.25 16.68 9.55
N LEU A 270 10.31 15.95 10.15
CA LEU A 270 9.10 16.51 10.76
C LEU A 270 9.20 16.66 12.28
N GLU A 271 10.35 16.30 12.88
CA GLU A 271 10.61 16.37 14.35
C GLU A 271 9.58 15.56 15.16
N LEU A 272 9.25 14.33 14.70
CA LEU A 272 8.24 13.50 15.35
C LEU A 272 8.83 12.63 16.46
N HIS A 273 8.00 12.31 17.46
CA HIS A 273 8.33 11.35 18.51
C HIS A 273 8.09 9.91 18.05
N ASP A 274 8.75 8.94 18.69
CA ASP A 274 8.62 7.51 18.36
C ASP A 274 7.17 7.02 18.40
N ALA A 275 6.39 7.46 19.37
CA ALA A 275 4.98 7.10 19.49
C ALA A 275 4.13 7.54 18.28
N GLN A 276 4.48 8.66 17.63
CA GLN A 276 3.73 9.18 16.48
C GLN A 276 3.89 8.34 15.21
N VAL A 277 4.97 7.57 15.09
CA VAL A 277 5.27 6.71 13.92
C VAL A 277 5.21 5.21 14.26
N ALA A 278 4.85 4.86 15.49
CA ALA A 278 4.86 3.49 15.99
C ALA A 278 4.01 2.54 15.14
N ALA A 279 2.82 2.95 14.73
CA ALA A 279 1.92 2.15 13.90
C ALA A 279 2.53 1.79 12.53
N SER A 280 3.30 2.72 11.92
CA SER A 280 4.02 2.46 10.66
C SER A 280 5.15 1.44 10.84
N ARG A 281 5.89 1.54 11.96
CA ARG A 281 6.95 0.59 12.29
C ARG A 281 6.39 -0.80 12.62
N ASP A 282 5.27 -0.87 13.33
CA ASP A 282 4.61 -2.14 13.67
C ASP A 282 4.14 -2.88 12.41
N VAL A 283 3.47 -2.19 11.49
CA VAL A 283 3.02 -2.80 10.22
C VAL A 283 4.21 -3.28 9.39
N LEU A 284 5.28 -2.47 9.27
CA LEU A 284 6.49 -2.89 8.58
C LEU A 284 7.13 -4.12 9.24
N PHE A 285 7.23 -4.14 10.55
CA PHE A 285 7.83 -5.25 11.30
C PHE A 285 7.06 -6.56 11.12
N ARG A 286 5.72 -6.49 11.19
CA ARG A 286 4.85 -7.67 11.17
C ARG A 286 4.55 -8.18 9.78
N PHE A 287 4.50 -7.32 8.77
CA PHE A 287 3.99 -7.67 7.44
C PHE A 287 4.93 -7.33 6.28
N GLY A 288 5.96 -6.52 6.52
CA GLY A 288 6.79 -5.97 5.44
C GLY A 288 6.10 -4.84 4.64
N ASN A 289 6.65 -4.54 3.48
CA ASN A 289 6.06 -3.56 2.56
C ASN A 289 5.13 -4.26 1.57
N MET A 290 3.83 -4.15 1.76
CA MET A 290 2.77 -4.70 0.91
C MET A 290 2.32 -3.71 -0.18
N SER A 291 3.25 -2.87 -0.68
CA SER A 291 2.94 -1.83 -1.67
C SER A 291 1.73 -0.97 -1.28
N SER A 292 0.77 -0.76 -2.16
CA SER A 292 -0.41 0.09 -1.93
C SER A 292 -1.31 -0.38 -0.80
N ALA A 293 -1.26 -1.65 -0.43
CA ALA A 293 -2.04 -2.20 0.68
C ALA A 293 -1.49 -1.82 2.07
N THR A 294 -0.23 -1.40 2.17
CA THR A 294 0.43 -1.18 3.46
C THR A 294 -0.20 -0.04 4.27
N LEU A 295 -0.44 1.10 3.65
CA LEU A 295 -1.02 2.26 4.35
C LEU A 295 -2.44 1.99 4.87
N PRO A 296 -3.35 1.35 4.12
CA PRO A 296 -4.65 0.92 4.64
C PRO A 296 -4.56 -0.04 5.83
N HIS A 297 -3.56 -0.92 5.91
CA HIS A 297 -3.34 -1.76 7.09
C HIS A 297 -2.95 -0.93 8.32
N ILE A 298 -2.18 0.15 8.14
CA ILE A 298 -1.89 1.08 9.24
C ILE A 298 -3.19 1.76 9.70
N TRP A 299 -4.04 2.21 8.77
CA TRP A 299 -5.34 2.81 9.10
C TRP A 299 -6.23 1.86 9.91
N MET A 300 -6.33 0.59 9.49
CA MET A 300 -7.12 -0.40 10.22
C MET A 300 -6.62 -0.62 11.64
N ASN A 301 -5.30 -0.69 11.83
CA ASN A 301 -4.73 -0.79 13.18
C ASN A 301 -5.09 0.43 14.03
N LEU A 302 -4.99 1.64 13.48
CA LEU A 302 -5.33 2.88 14.20
C LEU A 302 -6.84 2.97 14.52
N VAL A 303 -7.69 2.51 13.63
CA VAL A 303 -9.15 2.43 13.86
C VAL A 303 -9.45 1.46 14.98
N ALA A 304 -8.81 0.28 14.98
CA ALA A 304 -9.04 -0.77 15.98
C ALA A 304 -8.38 -0.50 17.35
N ASP A 305 -7.39 0.41 17.40
CA ASP A 305 -6.66 0.69 18.65
C ASP A 305 -7.49 1.57 19.60
N PRO A 306 -7.89 1.05 20.78
CA PRO A 306 -8.65 1.81 21.76
C PRO A 306 -7.83 2.95 22.42
N GLN A 307 -6.52 2.94 22.32
CA GLN A 307 -5.67 4.00 22.82
C GLN A 307 -5.67 5.23 21.92
N VAL A 308 -6.01 5.05 20.65
CA VAL A 308 -6.23 6.16 19.71
C VAL A 308 -7.64 6.67 19.89
N THR A 309 -7.79 7.78 20.59
CA THR A 309 -9.11 8.34 20.96
C THR A 309 -9.77 9.08 19.81
N GLU A 310 -11.11 9.22 19.87
CA GLU A 310 -11.87 10.09 18.95
C GLU A 310 -11.30 11.53 18.99
N GLY A 311 -11.25 12.17 17.83
CA GLY A 311 -10.65 13.50 17.65
C GLY A 311 -9.13 13.48 17.45
N THR A 312 -8.47 12.32 17.52
CA THR A 312 -7.03 12.23 17.22
C THR A 312 -6.78 12.47 15.74
N PRO A 313 -5.96 13.47 15.36
CA PRO A 313 -5.55 13.67 13.97
C PRO A 313 -4.62 12.54 13.51
N VAL A 314 -4.81 12.08 12.28
CA VAL A 314 -3.97 11.07 11.62
C VAL A 314 -3.47 11.66 10.31
N VAL A 315 -2.16 11.86 10.22
CA VAL A 315 -1.48 12.29 8.99
C VAL A 315 -1.01 11.06 8.24
N SER A 316 -1.60 10.79 7.10
CA SER A 316 -1.21 9.68 6.23
C SER A 316 -0.29 10.18 5.13
N LEU A 317 0.87 9.54 4.96
CA LEU A 317 1.90 9.93 3.98
C LEU A 317 2.33 8.70 3.18
N ALA A 318 2.36 8.81 1.87
CA ALA A 318 2.87 7.79 0.98
C ALA A 318 3.68 8.39 -0.18
N PHE A 319 4.52 7.56 -0.76
CA PHE A 319 5.48 7.95 -1.80
C PHE A 319 5.48 6.90 -2.90
N GLY A 320 5.72 7.33 -4.13
CA GLY A 320 5.76 6.43 -5.27
C GLY A 320 6.48 7.02 -6.48
N PRO A 321 6.41 6.30 -7.62
CA PRO A 321 7.02 6.77 -8.85
C PRO A 321 6.60 8.18 -9.22
N GLY A 322 7.55 8.94 -9.85
CA GLY A 322 7.25 10.28 -10.27
C GLY A 322 8.33 11.31 -9.96
N LEU A 323 8.94 11.44 -8.81
CA LEU A 323 8.66 10.91 -7.47
C LEU A 323 7.42 11.61 -6.91
N THR A 324 6.40 10.89 -6.59
CA THR A 324 5.15 11.46 -6.06
C THR A 324 5.13 11.40 -4.54
N VAL A 325 4.75 12.50 -3.92
CA VAL A 325 4.40 12.59 -2.50
C VAL A 325 2.89 12.79 -2.41
N SER A 326 2.20 11.95 -1.67
CA SER A 326 0.76 12.06 -1.48
C SER A 326 0.41 11.93 0.01
N ALA A 327 -0.59 12.69 0.46
CA ALA A 327 -0.99 12.68 1.86
C ALA A 327 -2.50 12.88 2.04
N ALA A 328 -2.97 12.41 3.21
CA ALA A 328 -4.27 12.74 3.75
C ALA A 328 -4.13 13.21 5.20
N LEU A 329 -4.84 14.26 5.57
CA LEU A 329 -5.10 14.59 6.96
C LEU A 329 -6.48 14.06 7.31
N MET A 330 -6.53 13.23 8.32
CA MET A 330 -7.73 12.53 8.78
C MET A 330 -7.95 12.78 10.26
N VAL A 331 -9.12 12.44 10.76
CA VAL A 331 -9.43 12.45 12.19
C VAL A 331 -10.14 11.15 12.56
N LYS A 332 -9.77 10.54 13.69
CA LYS A 332 -10.51 9.38 14.21
C LYS A 332 -11.87 9.82 14.73
N THR A 333 -12.92 9.12 14.29
CA THR A 333 -14.32 9.43 14.63
C THR A 333 -15.02 8.21 15.19
#